data_24269c1b974a44a78a71e65fb461fbe8
#
_entry.id   24269c1b974a44a78a71e65fb461fbe8
#
_cell.length_a   1.000
_cell.length_b   1.000
_cell.length_c   1.000
_cell.angle_alpha   90.00
_cell.angle_beta   90.00
_cell.angle_gamma   90.00
#
_symmetry.space_group_name_H-M   'P 1'
#
loop_
_entity.id
_entity.type
_entity.pdbx_description
1 polymer ?
#
loop_
_entity_poly.entity_id
_entity_poly.type
_entity_poly.pdbx_seq_one_letter_code
_entity_poly.pdbx_strand_id
1 'polypeptide(L)'
;MSELSGELKGKHIVLGLSGGIAAYKAAELCRAMVKEGATVQVVMTEAAEHFMTKVTMQALSGRQVFGSQWDDTAVSVNGEGIANNMPHINLTRGADAIIIAPCSADFMAKLLHGRADDLLSLLCLARPIAEVPLILAPAMNREMWANPATQRNVAQLKQDGITVLEVGEGDQACGEVGDGRMLEADEILADLIAFFTPKSLLGQHVLITAGPTYEAIDPVRGITNLSSGKMGFAIARAAAEAGADVTLIAGPVSLPTPRGVKRVDVKSAQNMLLAGVKYADVATIFIASAAVADWRPANPADQKLKKDGSDGLGGGVPQLSFVENPDILATIAQSPRGKKGLSGEQGGLFCVGFAAESQDLLSNAQAKRIRKGVPLLVGNIGPATFGQDHNALLLVDANTVKELPQASKRHLAQQLVADIAARLGQKT
;
A
#
# COMPACT_ATOMS: atom_id res chain seq x y z
N MET A 1 2.71 4.17 29.07
CA MET A 1 1.82 3.86 27.91
C MET A 1 2.53 4.38 26.68
N SER A 2 3.08 3.50 25.83
CA SER A 2 3.69 3.91 24.55
C SER A 2 2.60 4.56 23.70
N GLU A 3 2.83 5.77 23.21
CA GLU A 3 1.94 6.39 22.24
C GLU A 3 1.75 5.44 21.07
N LEU A 4 0.51 4.99 20.85
CA LEU A 4 0.14 4.21 19.67
C LEU A 4 0.40 5.07 18.43
N SER A 5 1.48 4.81 17.74
CA SER A 5 1.84 5.46 16.48
C SER A 5 1.30 4.64 15.32
N GLY A 6 -0.02 4.59 15.17
CA GLY A 6 -0.66 3.85 14.08
C GLY A 6 -1.18 4.79 12.98
N GLU A 7 -1.43 4.24 11.80
CA GLU A 7 -1.88 5.00 10.61
C GLU A 7 -3.35 5.41 10.67
N LEU A 8 -4.11 4.83 11.62
CA LEU A 8 -5.49 5.19 11.93
C LEU A 8 -5.60 5.92 13.28
N LYS A 9 -4.48 6.48 13.80
CA LYS A 9 -4.46 7.19 15.08
C LYS A 9 -5.49 8.32 15.08
N GLY A 10 -6.36 8.29 16.11
CA GLY A 10 -7.41 9.30 16.32
C GLY A 10 -8.64 9.11 15.43
N LYS A 11 -8.68 8.09 14.59
CA LYS A 11 -9.87 7.75 13.80
C LYS A 11 -10.88 6.98 14.63
N HIS A 12 -12.15 7.37 14.53
CA HIS A 12 -13.29 6.65 15.09
C HIS A 12 -14.06 5.94 13.99
N ILE A 13 -14.03 4.59 14.00
CA ILE A 13 -14.60 3.76 12.96
C ILE A 13 -15.75 2.93 13.51
N VAL A 14 -16.91 3.00 12.87
CA VAL A 14 -18.00 2.07 13.14
C VAL A 14 -17.83 0.83 12.26
N LEU A 15 -17.62 -0.33 12.89
CA LEU A 15 -17.55 -1.63 12.23
C LEU A 15 -18.89 -2.33 12.33
N GLY A 16 -19.61 -2.41 11.21
CA GLY A 16 -20.85 -3.14 11.09
C GLY A 16 -20.62 -4.56 10.61
N LEU A 17 -21.26 -5.55 11.26
CA LEU A 17 -21.24 -6.95 10.83
C LEU A 17 -22.64 -7.34 10.36
N SER A 18 -22.77 -7.76 9.10
CA SER A 18 -23.96 -8.48 8.61
C SER A 18 -23.74 -10.00 8.68
N GLY A 19 -24.80 -10.78 8.47
CA GLY A 19 -24.73 -12.23 8.56
C GLY A 19 -23.88 -12.87 7.46
N GLY A 20 -22.95 -13.75 7.84
CA GLY A 20 -22.13 -14.53 6.92
C GLY A 20 -20.93 -15.18 7.60
N ILE A 21 -20.48 -16.29 7.03
CA ILE A 21 -19.35 -17.07 7.59
C ILE A 21 -18.06 -16.22 7.68
N ALA A 22 -17.88 -15.23 6.82
CA ALA A 22 -16.72 -14.34 6.83
C ALA A 22 -16.64 -13.41 8.07
N ALA A 23 -17.62 -13.46 8.99
CA ALA A 23 -17.59 -12.71 10.24
C ALA A 23 -16.35 -12.98 11.10
N TYR A 24 -15.69 -14.16 10.98
CA TYR A 24 -14.44 -14.43 11.70
C TYR A 24 -13.32 -13.47 11.27
N LYS A 25 -13.26 -13.04 10.00
CA LYS A 25 -12.28 -12.06 9.51
C LYS A 25 -12.53 -10.66 10.09
N ALA A 26 -13.79 -10.33 10.43
CA ALA A 26 -14.11 -9.07 11.08
C ALA A 26 -13.47 -8.95 12.49
N ALA A 27 -13.28 -10.06 13.17
CA ALA A 27 -12.56 -10.09 14.45
C ALA A 27 -11.08 -9.71 14.27
N GLU A 28 -10.43 -10.25 13.24
CA GLU A 28 -9.04 -9.90 12.88
C GLU A 28 -8.94 -8.45 12.43
N LEU A 29 -9.88 -7.98 11.59
CA LEU A 29 -9.95 -6.60 11.13
C LEU A 29 -10.13 -5.62 12.29
N CYS A 30 -11.04 -5.91 13.23
CA CYS A 30 -11.26 -5.10 14.43
C CYS A 30 -9.95 -4.94 15.21
N ARG A 31 -9.27 -6.06 15.49
CA ARG A 31 -7.98 -6.06 16.20
C ARG A 31 -6.90 -5.28 15.44
N ALA A 32 -6.85 -5.43 14.11
CA ALA A 32 -5.88 -4.73 13.26
C ALA A 32 -6.11 -3.22 13.26
N MET A 33 -7.35 -2.75 13.15
CA MET A 33 -7.69 -1.33 13.25
C MET A 33 -7.34 -0.73 14.62
N VAL A 34 -7.64 -1.45 15.71
CA VAL A 34 -7.28 -1.00 17.08
C VAL A 34 -5.76 -0.91 17.23
N LYS A 35 -5.00 -1.85 16.69
CA LYS A 35 -3.53 -1.84 16.69
C LYS A 35 -2.96 -0.64 15.92
N GLU A 36 -3.63 -0.22 14.85
CA GLU A 36 -3.30 0.99 14.09
C GLU A 36 -3.79 2.29 14.75
N GLY A 37 -4.31 2.22 15.97
CA GLY A 37 -4.68 3.39 16.79
C GLY A 37 -6.09 3.90 16.57
N ALA A 38 -6.94 3.20 15.84
CA ALA A 38 -8.35 3.53 15.69
C ALA A 38 -9.15 3.19 16.95
N THR A 39 -10.18 3.97 17.21
CA THR A 39 -11.29 3.60 18.10
C THR A 39 -12.34 2.87 17.26
N VAL A 40 -12.65 1.62 17.61
CA VAL A 40 -13.59 0.80 16.83
C VAL A 40 -14.87 0.58 17.63
N GLN A 41 -16.00 1.05 17.10
CA GLN A 41 -17.34 0.79 17.62
C GLN A 41 -18.02 -0.28 16.80
N VAL A 42 -18.35 -1.40 17.42
CA VAL A 42 -18.96 -2.54 16.71
C VAL A 42 -20.48 -2.51 16.82
N VAL A 43 -21.14 -2.75 15.67
CA VAL A 43 -22.60 -2.92 15.56
C VAL A 43 -22.87 -4.20 14.76
N MET A 44 -23.75 -5.07 15.26
CA MET A 44 -24.03 -6.36 14.66
C MET A 44 -25.52 -6.48 14.32
N THR A 45 -25.83 -7.09 13.17
CA THR A 45 -27.20 -7.54 12.88
C THR A 45 -27.49 -8.83 13.64
N GLU A 46 -28.76 -9.16 13.87
CA GLU A 46 -29.18 -10.45 14.43
C GLU A 46 -28.57 -11.62 13.64
N ALA A 47 -28.56 -11.53 12.32
CA ALA A 47 -27.94 -12.54 11.46
C ALA A 47 -26.42 -12.69 11.71
N ALA A 48 -25.71 -11.62 12.05
CA ALA A 48 -24.29 -11.69 12.39
C ALA A 48 -24.03 -12.41 13.72
N GLU A 49 -24.95 -12.28 14.67
CA GLU A 49 -24.83 -12.92 15.99
C GLU A 49 -24.84 -14.45 15.92
N HIS A 50 -25.37 -15.04 14.84
CA HIS A 50 -25.28 -16.50 14.60
C HIS A 50 -23.86 -16.96 14.20
N PHE A 51 -23.01 -16.07 13.69
CA PHE A 51 -21.65 -16.38 13.23
C PHE A 51 -20.55 -15.87 14.18
N MET A 52 -20.85 -14.80 14.95
CA MET A 52 -19.91 -14.16 15.85
C MET A 52 -20.66 -13.64 17.08
N THR A 53 -20.08 -13.81 18.26
CA THR A 53 -20.75 -13.33 19.49
C THR A 53 -20.40 -11.88 19.80
N LYS A 54 -21.32 -11.13 20.39
CA LYS A 54 -21.07 -9.77 20.91
C LYS A 54 -19.90 -9.75 21.90
N VAL A 55 -19.78 -10.78 22.76
CA VAL A 55 -18.69 -10.88 23.74
C VAL A 55 -17.33 -10.93 23.09
N THR A 56 -17.16 -11.68 22.00
CA THR A 56 -15.91 -11.73 21.24
C THR A 56 -15.54 -10.35 20.71
N MET A 57 -16.48 -9.68 20.05
CA MET A 57 -16.22 -8.37 19.45
C MET A 57 -16.01 -7.29 20.50
N GLN A 58 -16.67 -7.37 21.65
CA GLN A 58 -16.46 -6.47 22.80
C GLN A 58 -15.05 -6.64 23.38
N ALA A 59 -14.57 -7.87 23.52
CA ALA A 59 -13.22 -8.14 24.01
C ALA A 59 -12.13 -7.59 23.04
N LEU A 60 -12.39 -7.63 21.74
CA LEU A 60 -11.44 -7.18 20.72
C LEU A 60 -11.44 -5.65 20.52
N SER A 61 -12.61 -5.02 20.57
CA SER A 61 -12.76 -3.55 20.41
C SER A 61 -12.52 -2.79 21.71
N GLY A 62 -12.65 -3.46 22.88
CA GLY A 62 -12.65 -2.82 24.19
C GLY A 62 -13.90 -1.96 24.46
N ARG A 63 -14.96 -2.08 23.66
CA ARG A 63 -16.17 -1.26 23.72
C ARG A 63 -17.42 -2.12 23.67
N GLN A 64 -18.52 -1.64 24.25
CA GLN A 64 -19.82 -2.30 24.15
C GLN A 64 -20.20 -2.53 22.68
N VAL A 65 -20.76 -3.70 22.38
CA VAL A 65 -21.27 -4.04 21.04
C VAL A 65 -22.78 -3.88 21.02
N PHE A 66 -23.27 -3.18 20.01
CA PHE A 66 -24.71 -2.95 19.82
C PHE A 66 -25.28 -3.93 18.80
N GLY A 67 -26.48 -4.45 19.03
CA GLY A 67 -27.21 -5.34 18.14
C GLY A 67 -28.64 -4.88 17.89
N SER A 68 -29.19 -4.05 18.79
CA SER A 68 -30.55 -3.55 18.71
C SER A 68 -30.62 -2.06 18.97
N GLN A 69 -31.58 -1.39 18.34
CA GLN A 69 -31.91 0.00 18.66
C GLN A 69 -32.50 0.14 20.09
N TRP A 70 -32.83 -0.96 20.73
CA TRP A 70 -33.37 -1.03 22.07
C TRP A 70 -32.33 -1.44 23.12
N ASP A 71 -31.07 -1.65 22.71
CA ASP A 71 -29.98 -1.89 23.64
C ASP A 71 -29.80 -0.66 24.55
N ASP A 72 -29.66 -0.86 25.87
CA ASP A 72 -29.49 0.21 26.84
C ASP A 72 -28.28 1.08 26.50
N THR A 73 -28.53 2.31 26.09
CA THR A 73 -27.55 3.28 25.66
C THR A 73 -27.18 4.26 26.77
N ALA A 74 -26.88 3.78 27.96
CA ALA A 74 -26.15 4.57 28.95
C ALA A 74 -24.67 4.75 28.51
N VAL A 75 -24.42 5.02 27.22
CA VAL A 75 -23.08 5.18 26.68
C VAL A 75 -22.78 6.66 26.50
N SER A 76 -21.92 7.18 27.35
CA SER A 76 -21.20 8.41 27.06
C SER A 76 -20.18 8.13 25.97
N VAL A 77 -20.39 8.61 24.76
CA VAL A 77 -19.30 8.81 23.81
C VAL A 77 -18.49 9.99 24.35
N ASN A 78 -17.25 9.77 24.74
CA ASN A 78 -16.33 10.77 25.33
C ASN A 78 -16.64 11.31 26.74
N GLY A 79 -17.41 10.59 27.56
CA GLY A 79 -17.60 10.97 28.96
C GLY A 79 -18.62 12.09 29.20
N GLU A 80 -19.21 12.65 28.17
CA GLU A 80 -20.32 13.61 28.28
C GLU A 80 -21.66 12.89 28.13
N GLY A 81 -22.57 13.08 29.09
CA GLY A 81 -23.87 12.46 29.06
C GLY A 81 -24.65 12.87 27.79
N ILE A 82 -25.10 11.90 27.02
CA ILE A 82 -25.79 12.14 25.75
C ILE A 82 -27.22 12.58 26.07
N ALA A 83 -27.58 13.80 25.67
CA ALA A 83 -28.91 14.37 25.86
C ALA A 83 -30.00 13.69 25.02
N ASN A 84 -29.67 12.72 24.14
CA ASN A 84 -30.58 12.11 23.21
C ASN A 84 -30.46 10.58 23.20
N ASN A 85 -31.52 9.88 23.51
CA ASN A 85 -31.56 8.43 23.68
C ASN A 85 -31.74 7.66 22.34
N MET A 86 -31.09 8.16 21.26
CA MET A 86 -31.16 7.56 19.92
C MET A 86 -29.82 6.95 19.49
N PRO A 87 -29.61 5.63 19.69
CA PRO A 87 -28.33 4.97 19.42
C PRO A 87 -27.82 5.18 17.98
N HIS A 88 -28.69 5.08 16.98
CA HIS A 88 -28.35 5.23 15.58
C HIS A 88 -27.81 6.63 15.22
N ILE A 89 -28.24 7.67 15.92
CA ILE A 89 -27.72 9.03 15.74
C ILE A 89 -26.39 9.15 16.46
N ASN A 90 -26.32 8.72 17.71
CA ASN A 90 -25.13 8.87 18.53
C ASN A 90 -23.92 8.07 18.01
N LEU A 91 -24.17 6.85 17.47
CA LEU A 91 -23.12 6.00 16.91
C LEU A 91 -22.53 6.55 15.60
N THR A 92 -23.30 7.36 14.86
CA THR A 92 -22.81 7.97 13.61
C THR A 92 -22.18 9.34 13.82
N ARG A 93 -22.57 10.07 14.89
CA ARG A 93 -21.98 11.36 15.22
C ARG A 93 -20.54 11.20 15.71
N GLY A 94 -19.60 11.89 15.07
CA GLY A 94 -18.18 11.79 15.40
C GLY A 94 -17.49 10.53 14.86
N ALA A 95 -18.17 9.70 14.06
CA ALA A 95 -17.51 8.65 13.30
C ALA A 95 -16.78 9.23 12.09
N ASP A 96 -15.54 8.80 11.85
CA ASP A 96 -14.79 9.14 10.62
C ASP A 96 -15.19 8.29 9.43
N ALA A 97 -15.68 7.07 9.66
CA ALA A 97 -16.24 6.19 8.63
C ALA A 97 -17.09 5.07 9.26
N ILE A 98 -17.99 4.51 8.45
CA ILE A 98 -18.68 3.26 8.71
C ILE A 98 -18.15 2.23 7.73
N ILE A 99 -17.68 1.07 8.21
CA ILE A 99 -17.33 -0.06 7.37
C ILE A 99 -18.20 -1.27 7.70
N ILE A 100 -18.82 -1.87 6.68
CA ILE A 100 -19.62 -3.09 6.82
C ILE A 100 -18.77 -4.27 6.35
N ALA A 101 -18.31 -5.08 7.29
CA ALA A 101 -17.47 -6.25 7.03
C ALA A 101 -17.84 -7.42 7.98
N PRO A 102 -18.40 -8.51 7.47
CA PRO A 102 -18.82 -8.76 6.09
C PRO A 102 -20.07 -7.96 5.69
N CYS A 103 -20.20 -7.65 4.39
CA CYS A 103 -21.43 -7.11 3.80
C CYS A 103 -22.08 -8.15 2.91
N SER A 104 -23.22 -8.71 3.36
CA SER A 104 -23.97 -9.71 2.60
C SER A 104 -24.75 -9.08 1.44
N ALA A 105 -25.17 -9.90 0.46
CA ALA A 105 -26.03 -9.46 -0.64
C ALA A 105 -27.35 -8.86 -0.14
N ASP A 106 -27.95 -9.46 0.90
CA ASP A 106 -29.17 -8.94 1.55
C ASP A 106 -28.92 -7.55 2.15
N PHE A 107 -27.82 -7.38 2.88
CA PHE A 107 -27.49 -6.10 3.50
C PHE A 107 -27.23 -5.01 2.44
N MET A 108 -26.55 -5.33 1.33
CA MET A 108 -26.41 -4.41 0.20
C MET A 108 -27.77 -4.00 -0.39
N ALA A 109 -28.69 -4.95 -0.55
CA ALA A 109 -30.04 -4.65 -1.04
C ALA A 109 -30.82 -3.76 -0.06
N LYS A 110 -30.70 -3.99 1.26
CA LYS A 110 -31.30 -3.11 2.29
C LYS A 110 -30.79 -1.68 2.16
N LEU A 111 -29.46 -1.49 2.06
CA LEU A 111 -28.84 -0.17 1.90
C LEU A 111 -29.36 0.55 0.66
N LEU A 112 -29.39 -0.15 -0.49
CA LEU A 112 -29.83 0.41 -1.75
C LEU A 112 -31.29 0.90 -1.71
N HIS A 113 -32.16 0.15 -1.03
CA HIS A 113 -33.58 0.48 -0.95
C HIS A 113 -33.96 1.30 0.29
N GLY A 114 -32.99 1.78 1.07
CA GLY A 114 -33.23 2.59 2.27
C GLY A 114 -34.02 1.86 3.35
N ARG A 115 -33.93 0.52 3.45
CA ARG A 115 -34.53 -0.24 4.54
C ARG A 115 -33.79 -0.02 5.83
N ALA A 116 -34.51 0.21 6.90
CA ALA A 116 -33.98 0.55 8.22
C ALA A 116 -34.73 -0.27 9.31
N ASP A 117 -34.74 -1.60 9.12
CA ASP A 117 -35.46 -2.56 9.97
C ASP A 117 -34.59 -3.15 11.09
N ASP A 118 -33.28 -2.87 11.09
CA ASP A 118 -32.34 -3.17 12.16
C ASP A 118 -31.44 -1.95 12.50
N LEU A 119 -30.76 -1.99 13.63
CA LEU A 119 -29.91 -0.87 14.08
C LEU A 119 -28.82 -0.52 13.06
N LEU A 120 -28.19 -1.51 12.43
CA LEU A 120 -27.08 -1.29 11.51
C LEU A 120 -27.56 -0.62 10.21
N SER A 121 -28.66 -1.07 9.64
CA SER A 121 -29.27 -0.43 8.46
C SER A 121 -29.81 0.97 8.78
N LEU A 122 -30.41 1.15 9.97
CA LEU A 122 -30.90 2.45 10.43
C LEU A 122 -29.77 3.46 10.60
N LEU A 123 -28.64 3.08 11.22
CA LEU A 123 -27.49 3.98 11.38
C LEU A 123 -26.85 4.34 10.02
N CYS A 124 -26.80 3.40 9.07
CA CYS A 124 -26.31 3.69 7.73
C CYS A 124 -27.19 4.72 7.00
N LEU A 125 -28.52 4.63 7.17
CA LEU A 125 -29.47 5.58 6.57
C LEU A 125 -29.40 6.95 7.27
N ALA A 126 -29.21 6.98 8.60
CA ALA A 126 -29.20 8.21 9.41
C ALA A 126 -27.87 8.94 9.43
N ARG A 127 -26.80 8.37 8.82
CA ARG A 127 -25.47 8.98 8.81
C ARG A 127 -25.46 10.34 8.10
N PRO A 128 -24.67 11.33 8.53
CA PRO A 128 -24.37 12.52 7.74
C PRO A 128 -23.55 12.14 6.51
N ILE A 129 -24.14 12.05 5.33
CA ILE A 129 -23.52 11.49 4.10
C ILE A 129 -22.26 12.24 3.71
N ALA A 130 -22.22 13.58 3.89
CA ALA A 130 -21.08 14.40 3.54
C ALA A 130 -19.88 14.25 4.52
N GLU A 131 -20.13 13.78 5.74
CA GLU A 131 -19.11 13.73 6.79
C GLU A 131 -18.69 12.31 7.12
N VAL A 132 -19.61 11.33 7.02
CA VAL A 132 -19.39 9.95 7.41
C VAL A 132 -19.54 9.02 6.20
N PRO A 133 -18.44 8.71 5.53
CA PRO A 133 -18.44 7.79 4.39
C PRO A 133 -18.83 6.37 4.82
N LEU A 134 -19.43 5.64 3.89
CA LEU A 134 -19.81 4.24 4.04
C LEU A 134 -18.96 3.38 3.12
N ILE A 135 -18.32 2.35 3.69
CA ILE A 135 -17.44 1.41 3.00
C ILE A 135 -18.02 0.01 3.17
N LEU A 136 -18.12 -0.75 2.10
CA LEU A 136 -18.66 -2.11 2.10
C LEU A 136 -17.57 -3.11 1.71
N ALA A 137 -17.38 -4.16 2.52
CA ALA A 137 -16.56 -5.33 2.21
C ALA A 137 -17.49 -6.52 1.86
N PRO A 138 -17.80 -6.75 0.57
CA PRO A 138 -18.73 -7.78 0.16
C PRO A 138 -18.25 -9.19 0.54
N ALA A 139 -19.20 -10.06 0.94
CA ALA A 139 -18.92 -11.45 1.28
C ALA A 139 -20.12 -12.33 0.91
N MET A 140 -19.96 -13.17 -0.11
CA MET A 140 -20.98 -14.14 -0.56
C MET A 140 -20.34 -15.21 -1.43
N ASN A 141 -21.09 -16.23 -1.82
CA ASN A 141 -20.58 -17.19 -2.78
C ASN A 141 -20.52 -16.60 -4.20
N ARG A 142 -19.79 -17.28 -5.09
CA ARG A 142 -19.52 -16.80 -6.46
C ARG A 142 -20.78 -16.59 -7.29
N GLU A 143 -21.79 -17.48 -7.17
CA GLU A 143 -23.03 -17.38 -7.93
C GLU A 143 -23.88 -16.19 -7.46
N MET A 144 -23.91 -15.94 -6.14
CA MET A 144 -24.53 -14.75 -5.58
C MET A 144 -23.81 -13.47 -6.01
N TRP A 145 -22.48 -13.49 -6.07
CA TRP A 145 -21.69 -12.35 -6.53
C TRP A 145 -21.93 -12.07 -8.02
N ALA A 146 -21.85 -13.11 -8.87
CA ALA A 146 -22.07 -13.00 -10.30
C ALA A 146 -23.53 -12.70 -10.69
N ASN A 147 -24.46 -12.84 -9.75
CA ASN A 147 -25.90 -12.62 -10.04
C ASN A 147 -26.13 -11.19 -10.54
N PRO A 148 -26.87 -11.01 -11.66
CA PRO A 148 -27.16 -9.69 -12.22
C PRO A 148 -27.83 -8.73 -11.23
N ALA A 149 -28.63 -9.21 -10.28
CA ALA A 149 -29.23 -8.38 -9.24
C ALA A 149 -28.16 -7.81 -8.30
N THR A 150 -27.21 -8.64 -7.85
CA THR A 150 -26.09 -8.22 -7.01
C THR A 150 -25.21 -7.20 -7.73
N GLN A 151 -24.86 -7.46 -8.99
CA GLN A 151 -24.00 -6.55 -9.77
C GLN A 151 -24.69 -5.20 -10.04
N ARG A 152 -26.01 -5.17 -10.28
CA ARG A 152 -26.79 -3.91 -10.36
C ARG A 152 -26.76 -3.16 -9.03
N ASN A 153 -26.92 -3.86 -7.91
CA ASN A 153 -26.88 -3.24 -6.59
C ASN A 153 -25.52 -2.63 -6.30
N VAL A 154 -24.43 -3.35 -6.60
CA VAL A 154 -23.03 -2.86 -6.46
C VAL A 154 -22.82 -1.60 -7.31
N ALA A 155 -23.24 -1.63 -8.58
CA ALA A 155 -23.08 -0.50 -9.49
C ALA A 155 -23.85 0.74 -8.98
N GLN A 156 -25.07 0.56 -8.53
CA GLN A 156 -25.88 1.67 -8.02
C GLN A 156 -25.33 2.21 -6.69
N LEU A 157 -24.91 1.36 -5.75
CA LEU A 157 -24.29 1.80 -4.50
C LEU A 157 -23.03 2.64 -4.75
N LYS A 158 -22.20 2.25 -5.75
CA LYS A 158 -21.05 3.05 -6.16
C LYS A 158 -21.46 4.41 -6.75
N GLN A 159 -22.53 4.47 -7.56
CA GLN A 159 -23.08 5.72 -8.10
C GLN A 159 -23.61 6.63 -6.99
N ASP A 160 -24.18 6.05 -5.94
CA ASP A 160 -24.67 6.78 -4.76
C ASP A 160 -23.54 7.25 -3.82
N GLY A 161 -22.28 7.07 -4.23
CA GLY A 161 -21.08 7.53 -3.50
C GLY A 161 -20.64 6.59 -2.37
N ILE A 162 -21.15 5.36 -2.32
CA ILE A 162 -20.72 4.35 -1.36
C ILE A 162 -19.48 3.63 -1.90
N THR A 163 -18.44 3.51 -1.07
CA THR A 163 -17.23 2.76 -1.44
C THR A 163 -17.48 1.28 -1.30
N VAL A 164 -17.52 0.54 -2.41
CA VAL A 164 -17.62 -0.92 -2.41
C VAL A 164 -16.26 -1.49 -2.74
N LEU A 165 -15.64 -2.15 -1.75
CA LEU A 165 -14.35 -2.81 -1.92
C LEU A 165 -14.47 -3.97 -2.92
N GLU A 166 -13.35 -4.37 -3.47
CA GLU A 166 -13.28 -5.57 -4.32
C GLU A 166 -13.54 -6.83 -3.50
N VAL A 167 -13.80 -7.92 -4.19
CA VAL A 167 -13.88 -9.26 -3.60
C VAL A 167 -12.62 -10.04 -3.89
N GLY A 168 -12.26 -10.96 -3.00
CA GLY A 168 -11.20 -11.92 -3.23
C GLY A 168 -11.66 -13.11 -4.07
N GLU A 169 -10.72 -13.70 -4.82
CA GLU A 169 -10.88 -14.95 -5.53
C GLU A 169 -10.33 -16.12 -4.70
N GLY A 170 -10.88 -17.31 -4.82
CA GLY A 170 -10.36 -18.55 -4.24
C GLY A 170 -11.42 -19.48 -3.67
N ASP A 171 -10.96 -20.46 -2.85
CA ASP A 171 -11.83 -21.46 -2.24
C ASP A 171 -12.85 -20.83 -1.29
N GLN A 172 -14.10 -21.21 -1.43
CA GLN A 172 -15.22 -20.75 -0.61
C GLN A 172 -15.65 -21.85 0.37
N ALA A 173 -16.32 -21.46 1.45
CA ALA A 173 -16.78 -22.40 2.49
C ALA A 173 -17.75 -23.48 1.96
N CYS A 174 -18.42 -23.24 0.84
CA CYS A 174 -19.29 -24.21 0.16
C CYS A 174 -18.54 -25.19 -0.74
N GLY A 175 -17.19 -25.08 -0.86
CA GLY A 175 -16.37 -25.92 -1.73
C GLY A 175 -16.27 -25.42 -3.18
N GLU A 176 -16.85 -24.28 -3.50
CA GLU A 176 -16.71 -23.64 -4.82
C GLU A 176 -15.45 -22.74 -4.85
N VAL A 177 -14.93 -22.50 -6.05
CA VAL A 177 -13.78 -21.61 -6.30
C VAL A 177 -14.21 -20.45 -7.19
N GLY A 178 -13.85 -19.23 -6.81
CA GLY A 178 -14.15 -18.04 -7.61
C GLY A 178 -14.29 -16.77 -6.79
N ASP A 179 -14.79 -15.71 -7.43
CA ASP A 179 -15.01 -14.39 -6.84
C ASP A 179 -16.13 -14.39 -5.80
N GLY A 180 -16.08 -13.44 -4.87
CA GLY A 180 -17.13 -13.21 -3.87
C GLY A 180 -16.67 -13.37 -2.43
N ARG A 181 -15.43 -13.87 -2.19
CA ARG A 181 -14.83 -13.91 -0.85
C ARG A 181 -14.64 -12.49 -0.33
N MET A 182 -14.90 -12.28 0.96
CA MET A 182 -14.43 -11.08 1.62
C MET A 182 -12.90 -11.03 1.56
N LEU A 183 -12.35 -9.88 1.24
CA LEU A 183 -10.92 -9.61 1.34
C LEU A 183 -10.37 -10.03 2.71
N GLU A 184 -9.08 -10.31 2.80
CA GLU A 184 -8.45 -10.60 4.08
C GLU A 184 -8.40 -9.33 4.96
N ALA A 185 -8.28 -9.50 6.27
CA ALA A 185 -8.34 -8.38 7.21
C ALA A 185 -7.25 -7.33 6.97
N ASP A 186 -6.05 -7.75 6.59
CA ASP A 186 -4.93 -6.88 6.26
C ASP A 186 -5.13 -6.14 4.93
N GLU A 187 -5.81 -6.74 3.96
CA GLU A 187 -6.17 -6.08 2.71
C GLU A 187 -7.23 -4.98 2.93
N ILE A 188 -8.28 -5.28 3.70
CA ILE A 188 -9.31 -4.29 4.08
C ILE A 188 -8.68 -3.15 4.90
N LEU A 189 -7.79 -3.48 5.83
CA LEU A 189 -7.06 -2.47 6.60
C LEU A 189 -6.22 -1.57 5.67
N ALA A 190 -5.54 -2.14 4.68
CA ALA A 190 -4.75 -1.37 3.72
C ALA A 190 -5.64 -0.44 2.89
N ASP A 191 -6.79 -0.92 2.40
CA ASP A 191 -7.76 -0.10 1.66
C ASP A 191 -8.35 1.02 2.56
N LEU A 192 -8.60 0.74 3.84
CA LEU A 192 -9.10 1.73 4.79
C LEU A 192 -8.05 2.82 5.09
N ILE A 193 -6.78 2.45 5.25
CA ILE A 193 -5.68 3.40 5.40
C ILE A 193 -5.54 4.25 4.14
N ALA A 194 -5.55 3.61 2.97
CA ALA A 194 -5.54 4.31 1.70
C ALA A 194 -6.73 5.27 1.59
N PHE A 195 -7.91 4.89 2.04
CA PHE A 195 -9.10 5.74 2.03
C PHE A 195 -8.88 7.05 2.82
N PHE A 196 -8.28 6.98 4.00
CA PHE A 196 -8.00 8.16 4.82
C PHE A 196 -6.75 8.95 4.40
N THR A 197 -5.90 8.37 3.57
CA THR A 197 -4.69 9.06 3.09
C THR A 197 -5.06 10.17 2.09
N PRO A 198 -4.55 11.40 2.27
CA PRO A 198 -4.77 12.49 1.31
C PRO A 198 -4.30 12.11 -0.10
N LYS A 199 -5.13 12.37 -1.11
CA LYS A 199 -4.86 11.98 -2.50
C LYS A 199 -3.93 12.99 -3.20
N SER A 200 -2.80 13.29 -2.59
CA SER A 200 -1.84 14.31 -3.03
C SER A 200 -1.13 13.99 -4.36
N LEU A 201 -1.17 12.73 -4.81
CA LEU A 201 -0.64 12.29 -6.10
C LEU A 201 -1.72 11.81 -7.07
N LEU A 202 -2.98 12.22 -6.87
CA LEU A 202 -4.06 11.88 -7.79
C LEU A 202 -3.73 12.36 -9.21
N GLY A 203 -3.90 11.47 -10.21
CA GLY A 203 -3.57 11.75 -11.60
C GLY A 203 -2.08 11.66 -11.94
N GLN A 204 -1.21 11.36 -10.98
CA GLN A 204 0.21 11.10 -11.23
C GLN A 204 0.46 9.63 -11.54
N HIS A 205 1.42 9.37 -12.45
CA HIS A 205 1.92 8.02 -12.70
C HIS A 205 3.34 7.91 -12.12
N VAL A 206 3.51 7.07 -11.10
CA VAL A 206 4.77 6.88 -10.39
C VAL A 206 5.44 5.58 -10.83
N LEU A 207 6.62 5.71 -11.44
CA LEU A 207 7.49 4.59 -11.80
C LEU A 207 8.56 4.42 -10.73
N ILE A 208 8.70 3.22 -10.17
CA ILE A 208 9.65 2.92 -9.10
C ILE A 208 10.50 1.72 -9.48
N THR A 209 11.82 1.79 -9.29
CA THR A 209 12.68 0.60 -9.29
C THR A 209 13.00 0.21 -7.85
N ALA A 210 12.93 -1.10 -7.51
CA ALA A 210 13.16 -1.60 -6.17
C ALA A 210 13.87 -2.96 -6.16
N GLY A 211 14.45 -3.31 -5.02
CA GLY A 211 15.16 -4.58 -4.85
C GLY A 211 16.57 -4.57 -5.46
N PRO A 212 17.29 -5.68 -5.35
CA PRO A 212 18.60 -5.85 -5.98
C PRO A 212 18.44 -6.27 -7.44
N THR A 213 19.48 -6.11 -8.25
CA THR A 213 19.63 -6.87 -9.49
C THR A 213 20.45 -8.13 -9.25
N TYR A 214 20.31 -9.11 -10.14
CA TYR A 214 21.06 -10.37 -10.13
C TYR A 214 21.73 -10.55 -11.47
N GLU A 215 23.06 -10.54 -11.46
CA GLU A 215 23.87 -10.69 -12.66
C GLU A 215 24.44 -12.12 -12.71
N ALA A 216 23.94 -12.90 -13.66
CA ALA A 216 24.30 -14.31 -13.75
C ALA A 216 25.78 -14.50 -14.11
N ILE A 217 26.46 -15.39 -13.39
CA ILE A 217 27.74 -15.97 -13.77
C ILE A 217 27.51 -17.21 -14.63
N ASP A 218 26.54 -18.04 -14.19
CA ASP A 218 26.06 -19.22 -14.88
C ASP A 218 24.57 -19.44 -14.48
N PRO A 219 23.87 -20.48 -14.97
CA PRO A 219 22.45 -20.71 -14.62
C PRO A 219 22.17 -20.87 -13.10
N VAL A 220 23.20 -21.14 -12.29
CA VAL A 220 23.05 -21.45 -10.87
C VAL A 220 23.61 -20.34 -9.96
N ARG A 221 24.64 -19.60 -10.40
CA ARG A 221 25.37 -18.61 -9.60
C ARG A 221 25.33 -17.23 -10.22
N GLY A 222 25.38 -16.19 -9.39
CA GLY A 222 25.42 -14.81 -9.85
C GLY A 222 25.86 -13.83 -8.76
N ILE A 223 25.95 -12.58 -9.16
CA ILE A 223 26.30 -11.43 -8.31
C ILE A 223 25.03 -10.64 -8.02
N THR A 224 24.84 -10.27 -6.77
CA THR A 224 23.68 -9.48 -6.34
C THR A 224 24.04 -8.61 -5.14
N ASN A 225 23.24 -7.58 -4.88
CA ASN A 225 23.34 -6.75 -3.69
C ASN A 225 22.48 -7.32 -2.54
N LEU A 226 22.80 -6.99 -1.30
CA LEU A 226 22.07 -7.42 -0.09
C LEU A 226 20.78 -6.61 0.15
N SER A 227 20.27 -5.91 -0.85
CA SER A 227 19.05 -5.13 -0.72
C SER A 227 17.83 -6.04 -0.57
N SER A 228 17.00 -5.79 0.44
CA SER A 228 15.73 -6.48 0.63
C SER A 228 14.56 -5.91 -0.18
N GLY A 229 14.72 -4.75 -0.84
CA GLY A 229 13.66 -4.05 -1.55
C GLY A 229 12.64 -3.31 -0.66
N LYS A 230 12.66 -3.49 0.67
CA LYS A 230 11.64 -2.98 1.60
C LYS A 230 11.34 -1.49 1.43
N MET A 231 12.36 -0.64 1.20
CA MET A 231 12.14 0.81 1.05
C MET A 231 11.37 1.15 -0.22
N GLY A 232 11.76 0.57 -1.36
CA GLY A 232 11.05 0.81 -2.63
C GLY A 232 9.60 0.29 -2.62
N PHE A 233 9.36 -0.85 -1.98
CA PHE A 233 8.00 -1.37 -1.78
C PHE A 233 7.17 -0.49 -0.85
N ALA A 234 7.76 0.08 0.21
CA ALA A 234 7.10 1.04 1.09
C ALA A 234 6.74 2.34 0.34
N ILE A 235 7.63 2.83 -0.53
CA ILE A 235 7.37 4.01 -1.38
C ILE A 235 6.26 3.71 -2.38
N ALA A 236 6.26 2.54 -3.03
CA ALA A 236 5.22 2.13 -3.96
C ALA A 236 3.84 2.09 -3.28
N ARG A 237 3.78 1.53 -2.07
CA ARG A 237 2.57 1.52 -1.25
C ARG A 237 2.11 2.95 -0.90
N ALA A 238 3.00 3.79 -0.38
CA ALA A 238 2.66 5.16 0.01
C ALA A 238 2.19 6.01 -1.19
N ALA A 239 2.79 5.82 -2.38
CA ALA A 239 2.37 6.49 -3.60
C ALA A 239 0.97 6.04 -4.06
N ALA A 240 0.66 4.73 -4.00
CA ALA A 240 -0.66 4.21 -4.32
C ALA A 240 -1.72 4.71 -3.31
N GLU A 241 -1.41 4.70 -2.02
CA GLU A 241 -2.27 5.26 -0.96
C GLU A 241 -2.54 6.76 -1.19
N ALA A 242 -1.54 7.52 -1.71
CA ALA A 242 -1.68 8.92 -2.09
C ALA A 242 -2.41 9.15 -3.43
N GLY A 243 -2.94 8.10 -4.06
CA GLY A 243 -3.79 8.16 -5.25
C GLY A 243 -3.06 8.12 -6.59
N ALA A 244 -1.77 7.79 -6.61
CA ALA A 244 -1.02 7.61 -7.86
C ALA A 244 -1.35 6.28 -8.54
N ASP A 245 -1.24 6.26 -9.88
CA ASP A 245 -1.05 5.01 -10.63
C ASP A 245 0.43 4.58 -10.51
N VAL A 246 0.69 3.41 -9.93
CA VAL A 246 2.05 2.99 -9.58
C VAL A 246 2.49 1.79 -10.38
N THR A 247 3.64 1.94 -11.08
CA THR A 247 4.37 0.81 -11.69
C THR A 247 5.67 0.57 -10.92
N LEU A 248 5.78 -0.61 -10.30
CA LEU A 248 6.94 -1.06 -9.53
C LEU A 248 7.75 -2.09 -10.33
N ILE A 249 8.94 -1.71 -10.78
CA ILE A 249 9.90 -2.64 -11.38
C ILE A 249 10.74 -3.23 -10.26
N ALA A 250 10.55 -4.52 -9.99
CA ALA A 250 11.17 -5.22 -8.87
C ALA A 250 12.25 -6.18 -9.34
N GLY A 251 13.46 -6.05 -8.80
CA GLY A 251 14.47 -7.11 -8.84
C GLY A 251 14.06 -8.28 -7.94
N PRO A 252 14.87 -9.37 -7.88
CA PRO A 252 14.51 -10.59 -7.16
C PRO A 252 14.31 -10.35 -5.66
N VAL A 253 13.06 -10.31 -5.22
CA VAL A 253 12.66 -10.18 -3.80
C VAL A 253 11.38 -10.97 -3.53
N SER A 254 11.21 -11.46 -2.30
CA SER A 254 10.04 -12.24 -1.87
C SER A 254 8.94 -11.36 -1.21
N LEU A 255 9.00 -10.03 -1.37
CA LEU A 255 8.00 -9.15 -0.79
C LEU A 255 6.67 -9.25 -1.57
N PRO A 256 5.51 -9.25 -0.89
CA PRO A 256 4.22 -9.18 -1.54
C PRO A 256 4.06 -7.84 -2.27
N THR A 257 3.32 -7.86 -3.36
CA THR A 257 2.99 -6.64 -4.10
C THR A 257 2.02 -5.79 -3.28
N PRO A 258 2.30 -4.50 -3.03
CA PRO A 258 1.34 -3.63 -2.36
C PRO A 258 0.04 -3.49 -3.17
N ARG A 259 -1.10 -3.33 -2.50
CA ARG A 259 -2.40 -3.14 -3.15
C ARG A 259 -2.40 -1.90 -4.05
N GLY A 260 -3.07 -1.99 -5.19
CA GLY A 260 -3.12 -0.91 -6.17
C GLY A 260 -1.82 -0.67 -6.95
N VAL A 261 -0.80 -1.52 -6.80
CA VAL A 261 0.50 -1.39 -7.47
C VAL A 261 0.64 -2.43 -8.58
N LYS A 262 0.96 -1.97 -9.78
CA LYS A 262 1.35 -2.83 -10.89
C LYS A 262 2.82 -3.23 -10.75
N ARG A 263 3.09 -4.52 -10.52
CA ARG A 263 4.45 -5.05 -10.40
C ARG A 263 4.95 -5.61 -11.73
N VAL A 264 6.22 -5.34 -12.01
CA VAL A 264 6.97 -5.87 -13.15
C VAL A 264 8.25 -6.49 -12.61
N ASP A 265 8.33 -7.82 -12.58
CA ASP A 265 9.51 -8.53 -12.12
C ASP A 265 10.59 -8.55 -13.19
N VAL A 266 11.82 -8.25 -12.77
CA VAL A 266 13.03 -8.27 -13.61
C VAL A 266 14.15 -8.98 -12.87
N LYS A 267 15.20 -9.39 -13.59
CA LYS A 267 16.32 -10.10 -12.96
C LYS A 267 17.60 -9.27 -12.98
N SER A 268 18.04 -8.82 -14.14
CA SER A 268 19.32 -8.12 -14.32
C SER A 268 19.14 -6.60 -14.42
N ALA A 269 20.24 -5.86 -14.29
CA ALA A 269 20.30 -4.42 -14.53
C ALA A 269 19.82 -4.05 -15.94
N GLN A 270 20.17 -4.86 -16.94
CA GLN A 270 19.74 -4.66 -18.32
C GLN A 270 18.20 -4.81 -18.46
N ASN A 271 17.61 -5.85 -17.82
CA ASN A 271 16.14 -6.02 -17.82
C ASN A 271 15.46 -4.85 -17.11
N MET A 272 16.03 -4.39 -15.99
CA MET A 272 15.50 -3.26 -15.24
C MET A 272 15.56 -1.95 -16.05
N LEU A 273 16.66 -1.72 -16.78
CA LEU A 273 16.77 -0.58 -17.69
C LEU A 273 15.71 -0.62 -18.80
N LEU A 274 15.57 -1.76 -19.49
CA LEU A 274 14.60 -1.90 -20.58
C LEU A 274 13.16 -1.64 -20.09
N ALA A 275 12.80 -2.22 -18.95
CA ALA A 275 11.51 -1.96 -18.32
C ALA A 275 11.38 -0.49 -17.88
N GLY A 276 12.43 0.08 -17.28
CA GLY A 276 12.47 1.48 -16.86
C GLY A 276 12.23 2.46 -18.01
N VAL A 277 12.92 2.30 -19.11
CA VAL A 277 12.73 3.14 -20.31
C VAL A 277 11.31 3.01 -20.86
N LYS A 278 10.81 1.77 -20.99
CA LYS A 278 9.45 1.51 -21.49
C LYS A 278 8.36 2.23 -20.69
N TYR A 279 8.44 2.18 -19.36
CA TYR A 279 7.41 2.78 -18.50
C TYR A 279 7.67 4.26 -18.20
N ALA A 280 8.89 4.79 -18.41
CA ALA A 280 9.20 6.21 -18.26
C ALA A 280 8.44 7.09 -19.24
N ASP A 281 8.01 6.57 -20.39
CA ASP A 281 7.29 7.35 -21.42
C ASP A 281 5.93 7.87 -20.94
N VAL A 282 5.27 7.14 -20.02
CA VAL A 282 3.97 7.52 -19.47
C VAL A 282 4.07 8.05 -18.04
N ALA A 283 5.17 7.80 -17.35
CA ALA A 283 5.36 8.23 -15.97
C ALA A 283 5.51 9.75 -15.84
N THR A 284 5.04 10.30 -14.73
CA THR A 284 5.27 11.71 -14.32
C THR A 284 6.33 11.84 -13.25
N ILE A 285 6.53 10.76 -12.47
CA ILE A 285 7.53 10.67 -11.41
C ILE A 285 8.31 9.36 -11.61
N PHE A 286 9.63 9.43 -11.51
CA PHE A 286 10.51 8.27 -11.49
C PHE A 286 11.34 8.24 -10.20
N ILE A 287 11.26 7.12 -9.46
CA ILE A 287 11.99 6.93 -8.20
C ILE A 287 12.93 5.73 -8.34
N ALA A 288 14.22 5.99 -8.40
CA ALA A 288 15.26 4.97 -8.55
C ALA A 288 15.76 4.51 -7.18
N SER A 289 15.08 3.54 -6.55
CA SER A 289 15.46 3.01 -5.23
C SER A 289 16.07 1.61 -5.27
N ALA A 290 16.21 1.02 -6.46
CA ALA A 290 16.84 -0.29 -6.63
C ALA A 290 18.35 -0.25 -6.31
N ALA A 291 18.85 -1.34 -5.75
CA ALA A 291 20.29 -1.58 -5.59
C ALA A 291 20.81 -2.33 -6.82
N VAL A 292 21.15 -1.57 -7.85
CA VAL A 292 21.68 -2.11 -9.10
C VAL A 292 23.14 -2.49 -8.89
N ALA A 293 23.55 -3.69 -9.34
CA ALA A 293 24.97 -4.07 -9.34
C ALA A 293 25.74 -3.21 -10.34
N ASP A 294 26.91 -2.70 -9.92
CA ASP A 294 27.74 -1.84 -10.79
C ASP A 294 28.34 -2.60 -11.97
N TRP A 295 28.60 -3.90 -11.79
CA TRP A 295 29.23 -4.76 -12.79
C TRP A 295 28.45 -6.05 -13.01
N ARG A 296 28.64 -6.65 -14.19
CA ARG A 296 28.15 -7.98 -14.54
C ARG A 296 29.28 -8.79 -15.20
N PRO A 297 29.25 -10.13 -15.17
CA PRO A 297 30.15 -10.94 -15.98
C PRO A 297 30.04 -10.56 -17.46
N ALA A 298 31.20 -10.38 -18.11
CA ALA A 298 31.22 -10.04 -19.54
C ALA A 298 30.65 -11.18 -20.41
N ASN A 299 30.92 -12.42 -20.03
CA ASN A 299 30.50 -13.63 -20.73
C ASN A 299 29.90 -14.61 -19.71
N PRO A 300 28.60 -14.50 -19.39
CA PRO A 300 27.93 -15.47 -18.55
C PRO A 300 27.91 -16.85 -19.25
N ALA A 301 28.18 -17.92 -18.50
CA ALA A 301 28.20 -19.26 -19.03
C ALA A 301 26.77 -19.79 -19.19
N ASP A 302 26.47 -20.45 -20.34
CA ASP A 302 25.17 -21.08 -20.59
C ASP A 302 24.96 -22.36 -19.78
N GLN A 303 26.04 -22.95 -19.28
CA GLN A 303 26.05 -24.17 -18.48
C GLN A 303 26.72 -23.90 -17.12
N LYS A 304 26.33 -24.68 -16.10
CA LYS A 304 26.99 -24.61 -14.79
C LYS A 304 28.48 -24.87 -14.90
N LEU A 305 29.31 -23.92 -14.52
CA LEU A 305 30.77 -24.06 -14.48
C LEU A 305 31.18 -25.19 -13.53
N LYS A 306 32.03 -26.13 -13.99
CA LYS A 306 32.46 -27.30 -13.24
C LYS A 306 33.90 -27.17 -12.77
N LYS A 307 34.19 -27.66 -11.55
CA LYS A 307 35.55 -27.60 -10.95
C LYS A 307 36.55 -28.54 -11.62
N ASP A 308 36.07 -29.60 -12.25
CA ASP A 308 36.89 -30.65 -12.84
C ASP A 308 37.22 -30.39 -14.33
N GLY A 309 36.86 -29.25 -14.88
CA GLY A 309 37.10 -28.88 -16.26
C GLY A 309 36.31 -29.67 -17.30
N SER A 310 35.31 -30.46 -16.88
CA SER A 310 34.46 -31.25 -17.81
C SER A 310 33.51 -30.39 -18.66
N ASP A 311 33.51 -29.06 -18.42
CA ASP A 311 32.83 -28.02 -19.18
C ASP A 311 33.65 -27.48 -20.36
N GLY A 312 34.89 -27.96 -20.53
CA GLY A 312 35.82 -27.53 -21.60
C GLY A 312 36.51 -26.19 -21.34
N LEU A 313 36.31 -25.57 -20.17
CA LEU A 313 36.88 -24.27 -19.80
C LEU A 313 38.16 -24.36 -18.93
N GLY A 314 38.73 -25.57 -18.75
CA GLY A 314 39.88 -25.84 -17.91
C GLY A 314 39.56 -25.99 -16.44
N GLY A 315 40.13 -26.97 -15.75
CA GLY A 315 39.86 -27.20 -14.33
C GLY A 315 40.43 -26.06 -13.43
N GLY A 316 39.75 -25.79 -12.29
CA GLY A 316 40.21 -24.84 -11.28
C GLY A 316 39.23 -23.76 -10.93
N VAL A 317 39.70 -22.64 -10.38
CA VAL A 317 38.90 -21.46 -10.05
C VAL A 317 38.62 -20.65 -11.33
N PRO A 318 37.35 -20.46 -11.74
CA PRO A 318 37.05 -19.71 -12.95
C PRO A 318 37.50 -18.25 -12.79
N GLN A 319 38.21 -17.73 -13.81
CA GLN A 319 38.52 -16.31 -13.90
C GLN A 319 37.36 -15.59 -14.59
N LEU A 320 36.76 -14.63 -13.90
CA LEU A 320 35.64 -13.85 -14.43
C LEU A 320 36.15 -12.47 -14.86
N SER A 321 35.88 -12.10 -16.10
CA SER A 321 35.99 -10.71 -16.56
C SER A 321 34.67 -9.98 -16.35
N PHE A 322 34.70 -8.70 -16.03
CA PHE A 322 33.53 -7.89 -15.74
C PHE A 322 33.40 -6.73 -16.71
N VAL A 323 32.18 -6.34 -16.96
CA VAL A 323 31.80 -5.10 -17.68
C VAL A 323 30.84 -4.30 -16.84
N GLU A 324 30.84 -2.99 -17.02
CA GLU A 324 29.93 -2.10 -16.30
C GLU A 324 28.47 -2.35 -16.67
N ASN A 325 27.60 -2.25 -15.69
CA ASN A 325 26.16 -2.23 -15.89
C ASN A 325 25.68 -0.83 -16.31
N PRO A 326 24.55 -0.73 -17.01
CA PRO A 326 24.01 0.57 -17.37
C PRO A 326 23.54 1.35 -16.15
N ASP A 327 23.77 2.65 -16.18
CA ASP A 327 23.26 3.57 -15.16
C ASP A 327 21.81 3.94 -15.46
N ILE A 328 20.88 3.23 -14.84
CA ILE A 328 19.45 3.36 -15.08
C ILE A 328 18.96 4.77 -14.72
N LEU A 329 19.38 5.30 -13.57
CA LEU A 329 18.97 6.64 -13.13
C LEU A 329 19.46 7.71 -14.10
N ALA A 330 20.75 7.69 -14.46
CA ALA A 330 21.31 8.67 -15.40
C ALA A 330 20.66 8.55 -16.77
N THR A 331 20.44 7.35 -17.28
CA THR A 331 19.83 7.12 -18.59
C THR A 331 18.43 7.74 -18.66
N ILE A 332 17.60 7.52 -17.66
CA ILE A 332 16.21 8.04 -17.63
C ILE A 332 16.20 9.55 -17.33
N ALA A 333 17.00 10.02 -16.37
CA ALA A 333 17.06 11.43 -16.02
C ALA A 333 17.62 12.32 -17.15
N GLN A 334 18.52 11.80 -17.97
CA GLN A 334 19.09 12.51 -19.12
C GLN A 334 18.23 12.40 -20.39
N SER A 335 17.15 11.62 -20.37
CA SER A 335 16.18 11.60 -21.47
C SER A 335 15.55 12.98 -21.69
N PRO A 336 14.95 13.25 -22.85
CA PRO A 336 14.26 14.54 -23.09
C PRO A 336 13.22 14.89 -22.02
N ARG A 337 12.46 13.90 -21.54
CA ARG A 337 11.47 14.09 -20.47
C ARG A 337 12.12 14.30 -19.10
N GLY A 338 13.20 13.59 -18.79
CA GLY A 338 13.96 13.76 -17.54
C GLY A 338 14.58 15.16 -17.45
N LYS A 339 15.15 15.68 -18.54
CA LYS A 339 15.69 17.05 -18.61
C LYS A 339 14.60 18.11 -18.40
N LYS A 340 13.42 17.96 -19.00
CA LYS A 340 12.27 18.81 -18.73
C LYS A 340 11.83 18.75 -17.28
N GLY A 341 11.83 17.56 -16.65
CA GLY A 341 11.51 17.40 -15.23
C GLY A 341 12.52 18.09 -14.31
N LEU A 342 13.80 18.11 -14.69
CA LEU A 342 14.85 18.80 -13.95
C LEU A 342 14.66 20.34 -14.01
N SER A 343 14.30 20.89 -15.17
CA SER A 343 14.01 22.32 -15.34
C SER A 343 12.62 22.75 -14.85
N GLY A 344 11.76 21.76 -14.49
CA GLY A 344 10.40 22.05 -14.04
C GLY A 344 9.40 22.34 -15.15
N GLU A 345 9.74 22.02 -16.39
CA GLU A 345 8.86 22.22 -17.55
C GLU A 345 7.68 21.23 -17.55
N GLN A 346 6.56 21.70 -18.09
CA GLN A 346 5.35 20.88 -18.24
C GLN A 346 5.62 19.63 -19.11
N GLY A 347 5.07 18.48 -18.70
CA GLY A 347 5.30 17.18 -19.34
C GLY A 347 6.66 16.56 -19.07
N GLY A 348 7.44 17.15 -18.15
CA GLY A 348 8.69 16.60 -17.66
C GLY A 348 8.49 15.40 -16.72
N LEU A 349 9.51 14.55 -16.63
CA LEU A 349 9.58 13.44 -15.70
C LEU A 349 10.38 13.85 -14.45
N PHE A 350 9.73 13.92 -13.29
CA PHE A 350 10.40 14.25 -12.03
C PHE A 350 11.19 13.05 -11.52
N CYS A 351 12.53 13.11 -11.64
CA CYS A 351 13.42 12.00 -11.27
C CYS A 351 13.94 12.13 -9.84
N VAL A 352 13.79 11.07 -9.04
CA VAL A 352 14.31 10.96 -7.68
C VAL A 352 15.34 9.84 -7.63
N GLY A 353 16.58 10.19 -7.25
CA GLY A 353 17.65 9.21 -7.07
C GLY A 353 17.79 8.79 -5.62
N PHE A 354 18.35 7.60 -5.40
CA PHE A 354 18.76 7.12 -4.07
C PHE A 354 20.28 6.97 -4.03
N ALA A 355 20.87 7.29 -2.86
CA ALA A 355 22.26 7.08 -2.54
C ALA A 355 22.38 6.37 -1.19
N ALA A 356 22.97 5.18 -1.19
CA ALA A 356 23.34 4.47 0.02
C ALA A 356 24.85 4.67 0.23
N GLU A 357 25.21 5.50 1.21
CA GLU A 357 26.58 5.87 1.48
C GLU A 357 27.01 5.31 2.84
N SER A 358 28.31 5.07 3.00
CA SER A 358 28.90 4.62 4.28
C SER A 358 29.44 5.78 5.12
N GLN A 359 29.83 6.88 4.49
CA GLN A 359 30.42 8.08 5.12
C GLN A 359 30.09 9.32 4.29
N ASP A 360 30.22 10.50 4.87
CA ASP A 360 30.07 11.81 4.20
C ASP A 360 28.78 11.95 3.39
N LEU A 361 27.66 11.48 3.96
CA LEU A 361 26.36 11.35 3.29
C LEU A 361 25.94 12.62 2.54
N LEU A 362 26.09 13.80 3.15
CA LEU A 362 25.63 15.06 2.54
C LEU A 362 26.45 15.43 1.29
N SER A 363 27.78 15.43 1.40
CA SER A 363 28.67 15.82 0.29
C SER A 363 28.54 14.85 -0.88
N ASN A 364 28.48 13.55 -0.59
CA ASN A 364 28.29 12.51 -1.59
C ASN A 364 26.91 12.59 -2.27
N ALA A 365 25.87 12.87 -1.50
CA ALA A 365 24.51 13.05 -2.03
C ALA A 365 24.43 14.28 -2.96
N GLN A 366 25.01 15.42 -2.58
CA GLN A 366 25.05 16.62 -3.40
C GLN A 366 25.81 16.39 -4.73
N ALA A 367 27.01 15.81 -4.65
CA ALA A 367 27.81 15.49 -5.83
C ALA A 367 27.09 14.51 -6.76
N LYS A 368 26.45 13.47 -6.20
CA LYS A 368 25.70 12.48 -6.97
C LYS A 368 24.46 13.10 -7.63
N ARG A 369 23.73 13.99 -6.94
CA ARG A 369 22.59 14.70 -7.48
C ARG A 369 22.96 15.48 -8.76
N ILE A 370 24.05 16.26 -8.68
CA ILE A 370 24.55 17.05 -9.81
C ILE A 370 25.00 16.14 -10.96
N ARG A 371 25.80 15.12 -10.65
CA ARG A 371 26.31 14.16 -11.66
C ARG A 371 25.21 13.43 -12.39
N LYS A 372 24.12 13.04 -11.68
CA LYS A 372 22.98 12.31 -12.26
C LYS A 372 21.97 13.24 -12.95
N GLY A 373 22.01 14.54 -12.68
CA GLY A 373 21.07 15.52 -13.24
C GLY A 373 19.66 15.30 -12.73
N VAL A 374 19.48 15.07 -11.42
CA VAL A 374 18.15 14.85 -10.83
C VAL A 374 17.74 16.02 -9.93
N PRO A 375 16.44 16.37 -9.90
CA PRO A 375 15.95 17.44 -9.03
C PRO A 375 16.05 17.08 -7.54
N LEU A 376 15.86 15.81 -7.19
CA LEU A 376 15.91 15.31 -5.81
C LEU A 376 16.78 14.07 -5.69
N LEU A 377 17.65 14.06 -4.68
CA LEU A 377 18.37 12.86 -4.26
C LEU A 377 18.04 12.54 -2.80
N VAL A 378 17.79 11.27 -2.52
CA VAL A 378 17.51 10.72 -1.19
C VAL A 378 18.74 9.93 -0.73
N GLY A 379 19.40 10.42 0.31
CA GLY A 379 20.54 9.77 0.92
C GLY A 379 20.14 8.93 2.15
N ASN A 380 20.81 7.80 2.36
CA ASN A 380 20.74 7.01 3.58
C ASN A 380 22.06 6.33 3.88
N ILE A 381 22.29 5.96 5.16
CA ILE A 381 23.47 5.20 5.57
C ILE A 381 23.21 3.72 5.27
N GLY A 382 23.69 3.24 4.09
CA GLY A 382 23.37 1.93 3.53
C GLY A 382 23.63 0.74 4.45
N PRO A 383 24.85 0.53 4.94
CA PRO A 383 25.19 -0.67 5.72
C PRO A 383 24.34 -0.85 6.99
N ALA A 384 23.96 0.25 7.65
CA ALA A 384 23.17 0.22 8.88
C ALA A 384 21.67 -0.05 8.66
N THR A 385 21.19 0.05 7.42
CA THR A 385 19.74 0.04 7.12
C THR A 385 19.28 -1.12 6.25
N PHE A 386 20.23 -1.89 5.68
CA PHE A 386 19.90 -3.05 4.86
C PHE A 386 19.21 -4.15 5.70
N GLY A 387 18.08 -4.64 5.21
CA GLY A 387 17.29 -5.65 5.91
C GLY A 387 16.46 -5.14 7.10
N GLN A 388 16.78 -3.98 7.68
CA GLN A 388 16.08 -3.39 8.82
C GLN A 388 14.72 -2.81 8.41
N ASP A 389 13.80 -2.67 9.39
CA ASP A 389 12.49 -2.05 9.18
C ASP A 389 12.48 -0.53 9.41
N HIS A 390 13.56 0.01 10.00
CA HIS A 390 13.76 1.43 10.25
C HIS A 390 14.84 2.00 9.36
N ASN A 391 14.82 3.31 9.14
CA ASN A 391 15.82 4.07 8.39
C ASN A 391 15.79 5.54 8.82
N ALA A 392 16.77 6.32 8.37
CA ALA A 392 16.77 7.78 8.36
C ALA A 392 17.09 8.24 6.94
N LEU A 393 16.47 9.30 6.46
CA LEU A 393 16.66 9.80 5.10
C LEU A 393 17.14 11.25 5.10
N LEU A 394 17.97 11.58 4.13
CA LEU A 394 18.42 12.94 3.83
C LEU A 394 17.91 13.30 2.43
N LEU A 395 17.01 14.27 2.32
CA LEU A 395 16.50 14.77 1.04
C LEU A 395 17.33 15.97 0.60
N VAL A 396 17.94 15.88 -0.56
CA VAL A 396 18.85 16.88 -1.10
C VAL A 396 18.37 17.36 -2.45
N ASP A 397 18.04 18.63 -2.56
CA ASP A 397 17.74 19.31 -3.84
C ASP A 397 18.79 20.39 -4.15
N ALA A 398 18.50 21.29 -5.09
CA ALA A 398 19.43 22.35 -5.47
C ALA A 398 19.65 23.40 -4.36
N ASN A 399 18.64 23.63 -3.52
CA ASN A 399 18.57 24.77 -2.62
C ASN A 399 18.48 24.34 -1.14
N THR A 400 17.95 23.14 -0.89
CA THR A 400 17.61 22.68 0.48
C THR A 400 18.14 21.30 0.79
N VAL A 401 18.40 21.10 2.07
CA VAL A 401 18.69 19.80 2.67
C VAL A 401 17.67 19.57 3.79
N LYS A 402 16.90 18.51 3.71
CA LYS A 402 15.90 18.15 4.70
C LYS A 402 16.19 16.79 5.28
N GLU A 403 16.33 16.73 6.59
CA GLU A 403 16.50 15.48 7.30
C GLU A 403 15.14 14.89 7.68
N LEU A 404 14.95 13.61 7.42
CA LEU A 404 13.88 12.81 7.95
C LEU A 404 14.50 11.88 9.02
N PRO A 405 14.18 12.12 10.32
CA PRO A 405 14.79 11.38 11.40
C PRO A 405 14.43 9.90 11.37
N GLN A 406 15.14 9.11 12.17
CA GLN A 406 14.94 7.67 12.23
C GLN A 406 13.48 7.31 12.53
N ALA A 407 12.88 6.57 11.60
CA ALA A 407 11.50 6.09 11.69
C ALA A 407 11.33 4.77 10.93
N SER A 408 10.14 4.18 10.98
CA SER A 408 9.83 3.02 10.14
C SER A 408 9.95 3.39 8.66
N LYS A 409 10.38 2.44 7.81
CA LYS A 409 10.44 2.63 6.36
C LYS A 409 9.10 3.05 5.76
N ARG A 410 8.01 2.60 6.36
CA ARG A 410 6.65 3.00 5.97
C ARG A 410 6.40 4.48 6.22
N HIS A 411 6.68 4.97 7.41
CA HIS A 411 6.51 6.39 7.77
C HIS A 411 7.42 7.30 6.92
N LEU A 412 8.66 6.91 6.71
CA LEU A 412 9.59 7.64 5.84
C LEU A 412 9.13 7.67 4.38
N ALA A 413 8.53 6.59 3.89
CA ALA A 413 7.96 6.54 2.55
C ALA A 413 6.79 7.53 2.40
N GLN A 414 5.90 7.60 3.38
CA GLN A 414 4.80 8.57 3.40
C GLN A 414 5.31 10.02 3.41
N GLN A 415 6.32 10.31 4.25
CA GLN A 415 6.93 11.64 4.30
C GLN A 415 7.62 12.00 2.98
N LEU A 416 8.32 11.06 2.34
CA LEU A 416 8.96 11.27 1.03
C LEU A 416 7.92 11.52 -0.06
N VAL A 417 6.84 10.75 -0.10
CA VAL A 417 5.75 10.92 -1.07
C VAL A 417 5.08 12.28 -0.88
N ALA A 418 4.81 12.69 0.35
CA ALA A 418 4.24 14.01 0.65
C ALA A 418 5.19 15.15 0.23
N ASP A 419 6.51 15.00 0.45
CA ASP A 419 7.51 15.98 0.01
C ASP A 419 7.57 16.08 -1.52
N ILE A 420 7.54 14.96 -2.23
CA ILE A 420 7.49 14.93 -3.71
C ILE A 420 6.22 15.63 -4.21
N ALA A 421 5.05 15.33 -3.63
CA ALA A 421 3.79 15.95 -3.99
C ALA A 421 3.82 17.47 -3.79
N ALA A 422 4.37 17.95 -2.67
CA ALA A 422 4.52 19.38 -2.39
C ALA A 422 5.42 20.07 -3.42
N ARG A 423 6.51 19.44 -3.84
CA ARG A 423 7.42 19.97 -4.88
C ARG A 423 6.77 20.06 -6.26
N LEU A 424 5.88 19.15 -6.59
CA LEU A 424 5.12 19.17 -7.84
C LEU A 424 4.03 20.24 -7.81
N GLY A 425 3.34 20.44 -6.70
CA GLY A 425 2.31 21.47 -6.50
C GLY A 425 2.86 22.90 -6.46
N GLN A 426 4.13 23.10 -6.12
CA GLN A 426 4.79 24.41 -6.14
C GLN A 426 5.20 24.87 -7.57
N LYS A 427 5.10 23.97 -8.55
CA LYS A 427 5.50 24.24 -9.94
C LYS A 427 4.32 24.59 -10.86
N THR A 428 3.09 24.67 -10.31
CA THR A 428 1.89 25.17 -10.97
C THR A 428 1.60 26.60 -10.54
#